data_f92ffc30d34a2a8974709c22d9fd1c49
#
_entry.id   f92ffc30d34a2a8974709c22d9fd1c49
#
_cell.length_a   1.000
_cell.length_b   1.000
_cell.length_c   1.000
_cell.angle_alpha   90.00
_cell.angle_beta   90.00
_cell.angle_gamma   90.00
#
_symmetry.space_group_name_H-M   'P 1'
#
loop_
_entity.id
_entity.type
_entity.pdbx_description
1 polymer ?
#
loop_
_entity_poly.entity_id
_entity_poly.type
_entity_poly.pdbx_seq_one_letter_code
_entity_poly.pdbx_strand_id
1 'polypeptide(L)'
;MLETKKLKREITLMGALSTVMGTVIGAGVFFKAAAVVAHTQSAGLALFAWLLAGFLTICGGLTVAELATAIPKTGGAIQYIEVTYGKLPAFLLGWAQSIIYFPANIAALSIIFATQLINLLRLSNGLLIPLAMMTAISVTVINLLGTRVAARVQSFTLVVKLLPIIAIVLVGLFTPGEVTVSLVNLEIGGDKSWLAGLVAPC
;
A
#
# COMPACT_ATOMS: atom_id res chain seq x y z
N MET A 1 -20.45 27.11 -24.15
CA MET A 1 -20.69 25.66 -24.17
C MET A 1 -19.31 25.00 -24.09
N LEU A 2 -18.91 24.49 -22.92
CA LEU A 2 -17.68 23.71 -22.80
C LEU A 2 -18.00 22.31 -23.29
N GLU A 3 -17.48 21.91 -24.46
CA GLU A 3 -17.54 20.52 -24.92
C GLU A 3 -17.00 19.61 -23.87
N THR A 4 -17.83 18.76 -23.31
CA THR A 4 -17.42 17.67 -22.43
C THR A 4 -16.62 16.66 -23.26
N LYS A 5 -15.32 16.85 -23.31
CA LYS A 5 -14.39 15.93 -23.97
C LYS A 5 -14.56 14.56 -23.31
N LYS A 6 -15.30 13.67 -23.97
CA LYS A 6 -15.52 12.30 -23.49
C LYS A 6 -14.16 11.64 -23.30
N LEU A 7 -13.85 11.21 -22.08
CA LEU A 7 -12.63 10.47 -21.76
C LEU A 7 -12.60 9.18 -22.61
N LYS A 8 -11.50 8.96 -23.31
CA LYS A 8 -11.29 7.70 -24.04
C LYS A 8 -11.09 6.56 -23.04
N ARG A 9 -11.84 5.47 -23.22
CA ARG A 9 -11.64 4.23 -22.46
C ARG A 9 -10.38 3.53 -22.96
N GLU A 10 -9.22 3.87 -22.39
CA GLU A 10 -7.91 3.30 -22.79
C GLU A 10 -7.42 2.20 -21.85
N ILE A 11 -8.03 2.05 -20.67
CA ILE A 11 -7.60 1.08 -19.67
C ILE A 11 -8.51 -0.14 -19.73
N THR A 12 -7.92 -1.30 -19.97
CA THR A 12 -8.62 -2.60 -19.90
C THR A 12 -8.85 -2.99 -18.44
N LEU A 13 -9.80 -3.92 -18.19
CA LEU A 13 -10.05 -4.45 -16.84
C LEU A 13 -8.77 -5.00 -16.20
N MET A 14 -7.96 -5.76 -16.97
CA MET A 14 -6.67 -6.28 -16.49
C MET A 14 -5.68 -5.18 -16.16
N GLY A 15 -5.62 -4.10 -16.96
CA GLY A 15 -4.79 -2.94 -16.66
C GLY A 15 -5.21 -2.23 -15.37
N ALA A 16 -6.52 -2.07 -15.17
CA ALA A 16 -7.06 -1.48 -13.94
C ALA A 16 -6.75 -2.37 -12.71
N LEU A 17 -6.99 -3.67 -12.80
CA LEU A 17 -6.66 -4.62 -11.73
C LEU A 17 -5.16 -4.62 -11.40
N SER A 18 -4.28 -4.66 -12.40
CA SER A 18 -2.84 -4.61 -12.19
C SER A 18 -2.40 -3.32 -11.50
N THR A 19 -2.99 -2.19 -11.87
CA THR A 19 -2.68 -0.91 -11.24
C THR A 19 -3.13 -0.88 -9.77
N VAL A 20 -4.35 -1.32 -9.49
CA VAL A 20 -4.89 -1.38 -8.13
C VAL A 20 -4.09 -2.37 -7.27
N MET A 21 -3.88 -3.59 -7.74
CA MET A 21 -3.07 -4.60 -7.02
C MET A 21 -1.64 -4.12 -6.79
N GLY A 22 -1.03 -3.47 -7.78
CA GLY A 22 0.33 -2.95 -7.66
C GLY A 22 0.48 -1.81 -6.66
N THR A 23 -0.57 -1.01 -6.42
CA THR A 23 -0.58 0.04 -5.40
C THR A 23 -0.87 -0.54 -4.01
N VAL A 24 -1.77 -1.51 -3.91
CA VAL A 24 -2.15 -2.17 -2.64
C VAL A 24 -1.02 -3.05 -2.11
N ILE A 25 -0.41 -3.88 -2.98
CA ILE A 25 0.75 -4.70 -2.60
C ILE A 25 2.00 -3.82 -2.60
N GLY A 26 2.15 -3.05 -1.55
CA GLY A 26 3.30 -2.17 -1.31
C GLY A 26 4.41 -2.86 -0.50
N ALA A 27 5.40 -2.08 -0.08
CA ALA A 27 6.48 -2.52 0.81
C ALA A 27 5.95 -3.03 2.16
N GLY A 28 4.76 -2.56 2.60
CA GLY A 28 4.14 -2.92 3.87
C GLY A 28 3.97 -4.44 4.08
N VAL A 29 3.67 -5.19 3.04
CA VAL A 29 3.51 -6.65 3.14
C VAL A 29 4.79 -7.33 3.68
N PHE A 30 5.96 -6.82 3.30
CA PHE A 30 7.24 -7.39 3.70
C PHE A 30 7.71 -6.93 5.09
N PHE A 31 7.46 -5.67 5.45
CA PHE A 31 7.96 -5.09 6.70
C PHE A 31 6.97 -5.17 7.86
N LYS A 32 5.68 -5.01 7.59
CA LYS A 32 4.67 -4.96 8.65
C LYS A 32 4.38 -6.33 9.25
N ALA A 33 4.52 -7.43 8.50
CA ALA A 33 4.29 -8.76 9.03
C ALA A 33 5.19 -9.04 10.26
N ALA A 34 6.49 -8.77 10.15
CA ALA A 34 7.43 -8.93 11.25
C ALA A 34 7.13 -7.98 12.42
N ALA A 35 6.77 -6.73 12.13
CA ALA A 35 6.42 -5.74 13.15
C ALA A 35 5.16 -6.14 13.93
N VAL A 36 4.10 -6.60 13.25
CA VAL A 36 2.87 -7.06 13.89
C VAL A 36 3.15 -8.23 14.82
N VAL A 37 3.89 -9.24 14.36
CA VAL A 37 4.26 -10.40 15.19
C VAL A 37 5.09 -9.96 16.40
N ALA A 38 6.04 -9.05 16.23
CA ALA A 38 6.85 -8.52 17.32
C ALA A 38 6.04 -7.74 18.36
N HIS A 39 4.97 -7.04 17.94
CA HIS A 39 4.10 -6.31 18.86
C HIS A 39 3.08 -7.21 19.56
N THR A 40 2.49 -8.16 18.85
CA THR A 40 1.48 -9.07 19.41
C THR A 40 2.10 -10.18 20.26
N GLN A 41 3.36 -10.55 19.99
CA GLN A 41 4.06 -11.70 20.59
C GLN A 41 3.26 -13.01 20.51
N SER A 42 2.22 -13.06 19.69
CA SER A 42 1.32 -14.19 19.50
C SER A 42 0.97 -14.32 18.02
N ALA A 43 1.19 -15.49 17.44
CA ALA A 43 0.83 -15.78 16.06
C ALA A 43 -0.70 -15.70 15.85
N GLY A 44 -1.49 -16.15 16.82
CA GLY A 44 -2.96 -16.09 16.75
C GLY A 44 -3.49 -14.65 16.71
N LEU A 45 -2.98 -13.77 17.58
CA LEU A 45 -3.35 -12.34 17.58
C LEU A 45 -2.88 -11.64 16.31
N ALA A 46 -1.69 -11.95 15.80
CA ALA A 46 -1.19 -11.40 14.55
C ALA A 46 -2.11 -11.77 13.37
N LEU A 47 -2.51 -13.04 13.26
CA LEU A 47 -3.43 -13.50 12.23
C LEU A 47 -4.81 -12.87 12.37
N PHE A 48 -5.33 -12.78 13.60
CA PHE A 48 -6.61 -12.11 13.85
C PHE A 48 -6.57 -10.64 13.44
N ALA A 49 -5.50 -9.90 13.77
CA ALA A 49 -5.33 -8.51 13.36
C ALA A 49 -5.31 -8.36 11.83
N TRP A 50 -4.64 -9.26 11.11
CA TRP A 50 -4.62 -9.28 9.66
C TRP A 50 -6.00 -9.58 9.05
N LEU A 51 -6.73 -10.55 9.59
CA LEU A 51 -8.09 -10.88 9.15
C LEU A 51 -9.05 -9.72 9.39
N LEU A 52 -8.98 -9.09 10.57
CA LEU A 52 -9.80 -7.93 10.90
C LEU A 52 -9.50 -6.74 9.98
N ALA A 53 -8.21 -6.43 9.77
CA ALA A 53 -7.79 -5.38 8.85
C ALA A 53 -8.26 -5.66 7.41
N GLY A 54 -8.16 -6.91 6.94
CA GLY A 54 -8.66 -7.34 5.64
C GLY A 54 -10.17 -7.15 5.52
N PHE A 55 -10.93 -7.55 6.52
CA PHE A 55 -12.39 -7.39 6.56
C PHE A 55 -12.79 -5.90 6.50
N LEU A 56 -12.17 -5.05 7.33
CA LEU A 56 -12.42 -3.60 7.32
C LEU A 56 -12.06 -2.97 5.97
N THR A 57 -10.98 -3.42 5.35
CA THR A 57 -10.56 -2.94 4.02
C THR A 57 -11.59 -3.31 2.95
N ILE A 58 -12.15 -4.53 2.99
CA ILE A 58 -13.20 -4.96 2.07
C ILE A 58 -14.46 -4.11 2.27
N CYS A 59 -14.89 -3.88 3.49
CA CYS A 59 -16.04 -3.01 3.79
C CYS A 59 -15.83 -1.58 3.25
N GLY A 60 -14.64 -1.00 3.50
CA GLY A 60 -14.30 0.31 2.96
C GLY A 60 -14.26 0.34 1.42
N GLY A 61 -13.72 -0.70 0.81
CA GLY A 61 -13.67 -0.84 -0.66
C GLY A 61 -15.07 -0.92 -1.27
N LEU A 62 -15.99 -1.68 -0.67
CA LEU A 62 -17.38 -1.78 -1.12
C LEU A 62 -18.11 -0.43 -1.01
N THR A 63 -17.90 0.30 0.09
CA THR A 63 -18.47 1.64 0.26
C THR A 63 -17.98 2.61 -0.82
N VAL A 64 -16.68 2.59 -1.14
CA VAL A 64 -16.13 3.42 -2.21
C VAL A 64 -16.64 2.99 -3.58
N ALA A 65 -16.82 1.69 -3.81
CA ALA A 65 -17.40 1.19 -5.07
C ALA A 65 -18.84 1.66 -5.27
N GLU A 66 -19.65 1.66 -4.22
CA GLU A 66 -21.02 2.20 -4.24
C GLU A 66 -21.02 3.70 -4.55
N LEU A 67 -20.17 4.48 -3.88
CA LEU A 67 -20.01 5.90 -4.16
C LEU A 67 -19.56 6.16 -5.61
N ALA A 68 -18.68 5.34 -6.15
CA ALA A 68 -18.21 5.47 -7.53
C ALA A 68 -19.31 5.22 -8.57
N THR A 69 -20.26 4.35 -8.26
CA THR A 69 -21.42 4.12 -9.14
C THR A 69 -22.49 5.20 -8.99
N ALA A 70 -22.70 5.71 -7.78
CA ALA A 70 -23.67 6.77 -7.49
C ALA A 70 -23.23 8.14 -8.01
N ILE A 71 -21.90 8.40 -8.01
CA ILE A 71 -21.31 9.68 -8.43
C ILE A 71 -20.31 9.44 -9.56
N PRO A 72 -20.76 9.18 -10.81
CA PRO A 72 -19.89 8.84 -11.93
C PRO A 72 -19.16 10.07 -12.50
N LYS A 73 -18.45 10.80 -11.64
CA LYS A 73 -17.66 11.97 -12.00
C LYS A 73 -16.16 11.67 -11.83
N THR A 74 -15.36 12.34 -12.65
CA THR A 74 -13.89 12.28 -12.48
C THR A 74 -13.47 13.10 -11.28
N GLY A 75 -12.50 12.58 -10.47
CA GLY A 75 -12.00 13.26 -9.28
C GLY A 75 -11.93 12.37 -8.03
N GLY A 76 -12.53 11.18 -8.07
CA GLY A 76 -12.47 10.20 -6.97
C GLY A 76 -12.95 10.77 -5.64
N ALA A 77 -12.19 10.55 -4.58
CA ALA A 77 -12.57 10.94 -3.21
C ALA A 77 -12.87 12.45 -3.06
N ILE A 78 -12.17 13.31 -3.80
CA ILE A 78 -12.41 14.77 -3.76
C ILE A 78 -13.83 15.07 -4.24
N GLN A 79 -14.26 14.40 -5.32
CA GLN A 79 -15.59 14.61 -5.88
C GLN A 79 -16.69 14.06 -4.94
N TYR A 80 -16.44 12.96 -4.25
CA TYR A 80 -17.38 12.40 -3.28
C TYR A 80 -17.56 13.35 -2.10
N ILE A 81 -16.46 13.93 -1.59
CA ILE A 81 -16.51 14.93 -0.51
C ILE A 81 -17.20 16.21 -0.99
N GLU A 82 -16.96 16.67 -2.24
CA GLU A 82 -17.61 17.85 -2.77
C GLU A 82 -19.14 17.71 -2.80
N VAL A 83 -19.63 16.56 -3.25
CA VAL A 83 -21.08 16.28 -3.34
C VAL A 83 -21.71 16.16 -1.96
N THR A 84 -21.00 15.58 -0.98
CA THR A 84 -21.54 15.28 0.35
C THR A 84 -21.39 16.44 1.33
N TYR A 85 -20.24 17.08 1.36
CA TYR A 85 -19.87 18.08 2.37
C TYR A 85 -19.63 19.49 1.80
N GLY A 86 -19.63 19.62 0.45
CA GLY A 86 -19.46 20.89 -0.22
C GLY A 86 -18.02 21.19 -0.67
N LYS A 87 -17.86 22.37 -1.29
CA LYS A 87 -16.61 22.73 -2.01
C LYS A 87 -15.42 22.96 -1.09
N LEU A 88 -15.61 23.54 0.12
CA LEU A 88 -14.50 23.87 1.01
C LEU A 88 -13.79 22.65 1.55
N PRO A 89 -14.48 21.62 2.12
CA PRO A 89 -13.83 20.37 2.52
C PRO A 89 -13.18 19.62 1.35
N ALA A 90 -13.79 19.62 0.17
CA ALA A 90 -13.23 19.02 -1.03
C ALA A 90 -11.92 19.69 -1.45
N PHE A 91 -11.88 21.02 -1.43
CA PHE A 91 -10.67 21.79 -1.71
C PHE A 91 -9.55 21.48 -0.70
N LEU A 92 -9.87 21.47 0.60
CA LEU A 92 -8.89 21.15 1.66
C LEU A 92 -8.34 19.74 1.52
N LEU A 93 -9.20 18.76 1.18
CA LEU A 93 -8.76 17.40 0.92
C LEU A 93 -7.81 17.33 -0.29
N GLY A 94 -8.18 17.96 -1.40
CA GLY A 94 -7.34 18.00 -2.62
C GLY A 94 -6.00 18.69 -2.38
N TRP A 95 -6.01 19.80 -1.64
CA TRP A 95 -4.81 20.50 -1.24
C TRP A 95 -3.90 19.64 -0.35
N ALA A 96 -4.47 19.04 0.69
CA ALA A 96 -3.72 18.17 1.61
C ALA A 96 -3.14 16.94 0.89
N GLN A 97 -3.90 16.32 -0.02
CA GLN A 97 -3.40 15.21 -0.83
C GLN A 97 -2.24 15.62 -1.72
N SER A 98 -2.35 16.77 -2.40
CA SER A 98 -1.35 17.20 -3.38
C SER A 98 -0.05 17.69 -2.74
N ILE A 99 -0.15 18.40 -1.61
CA ILE A 99 1.00 19.08 -0.99
C ILE A 99 1.62 18.27 0.15
N ILE A 100 0.81 17.49 0.87
CA ILE A 100 1.29 16.75 2.04
C ILE A 100 1.37 15.26 1.75
N TYR A 101 0.24 14.64 1.39
CA TYR A 101 0.13 13.18 1.35
C TYR A 101 1.01 12.54 0.27
N PHE A 102 0.89 12.97 -0.98
CA PHE A 102 1.67 12.37 -2.06
C PHE A 102 3.18 12.62 -1.94
N PRO A 103 3.66 13.85 -1.67
CA PRO A 103 5.09 14.07 -1.48
C PRO A 103 5.66 13.32 -0.27
N ALA A 104 4.93 13.27 0.85
CA ALA A 104 5.36 12.53 2.03
C ALA A 104 5.48 11.02 1.75
N ASN A 105 4.53 10.43 1.02
CA ASN A 105 4.60 9.03 0.61
C ASN A 105 5.80 8.74 -0.30
N ILE A 106 6.05 9.61 -1.29
CA ILE A 106 7.20 9.45 -2.19
C ILE A 106 8.50 9.51 -1.39
N ALA A 107 8.64 10.48 -0.48
CA ALA A 107 9.81 10.62 0.37
C ALA A 107 10.01 9.39 1.27
N ALA A 108 8.96 8.94 1.96
CA ALA A 108 9.02 7.79 2.85
C ALA A 108 9.44 6.51 2.11
N LEU A 109 8.81 6.21 0.97
CA LEU A 109 9.14 5.03 0.17
C LEU A 109 10.55 5.11 -0.42
N SER A 110 11.00 6.30 -0.82
CA SER A 110 12.36 6.50 -1.32
C SER A 110 13.41 6.28 -0.25
N ILE A 111 13.16 6.72 0.99
CA ILE A 111 14.04 6.48 2.14
C ILE A 111 14.08 4.98 2.48
N ILE A 112 12.93 4.31 2.52
CA ILE A 112 12.85 2.87 2.77
C ILE A 112 13.66 2.11 1.71
N PHE A 113 13.49 2.44 0.44
CA PHE A 113 14.25 1.81 -0.66
C PHE A 113 15.75 2.05 -0.50
N ALA A 114 16.17 3.29 -0.25
CA ALA A 114 17.57 3.64 -0.07
C ALA A 114 18.20 2.90 1.13
N THR A 115 17.46 2.80 2.25
CA THR A 115 17.91 2.06 3.43
C THR A 115 18.14 0.58 3.12
N GLN A 116 17.20 -0.05 2.39
CA GLN A 116 17.34 -1.46 2.02
C GLN A 116 18.50 -1.68 1.03
N LEU A 117 18.69 -0.76 0.10
CA LEU A 117 19.79 -0.82 -0.84
C LEU A 117 21.16 -0.69 -0.16
N ILE A 118 21.27 0.23 0.81
CA ILE A 118 22.47 0.39 1.64
C ILE A 118 22.77 -0.88 2.41
N ASN A 119 21.75 -1.47 3.06
CA ASN A 119 21.91 -2.69 3.83
C ASN A 119 22.32 -3.88 2.93
N LEU A 120 21.73 -4.00 1.75
CA LEU A 120 22.03 -5.06 0.79
C LEU A 120 23.45 -4.97 0.22
N LEU A 121 23.85 -3.76 -0.15
CA LEU A 121 25.17 -3.50 -0.76
C LEU A 121 26.26 -3.15 0.26
N ARG A 122 25.92 -3.12 1.56
CA ARG A 122 26.83 -2.75 2.66
C ARG A 122 27.52 -1.40 2.45
N LEU A 123 26.76 -0.42 1.93
CA LEU A 123 27.25 0.94 1.69
C LEU A 123 27.25 1.76 2.99
N SER A 124 27.95 2.89 2.98
CA SER A 124 27.94 3.80 4.13
C SER A 124 26.60 4.53 4.28
N ASN A 125 26.15 4.74 5.53
CA ASN A 125 24.92 5.44 5.85
C ASN A 125 24.88 6.90 5.33
N GLY A 126 26.04 7.49 5.05
CA GLY A 126 26.12 8.83 4.45
C GLY A 126 25.50 8.93 3.06
N LEU A 127 25.31 7.80 2.37
CA LEU A 127 24.68 7.74 1.05
C LEU A 127 23.14 7.67 1.09
N LEU A 128 22.52 7.63 2.28
CA LEU A 128 21.08 7.48 2.44
C LEU A 128 20.30 8.57 1.71
N ILE A 129 20.60 9.84 1.98
CA ILE A 129 19.88 10.97 1.40
C ILE A 129 20.13 11.06 -0.13
N PRO A 130 21.37 10.99 -0.64
CA PRO A 130 21.60 10.98 -2.08
C PRO A 130 20.86 9.86 -2.83
N LEU A 131 20.87 8.63 -2.30
CA LEU A 131 20.17 7.50 -2.90
C LEU A 131 18.64 7.67 -2.86
N ALA A 132 18.10 8.16 -1.76
CA ALA A 132 16.68 8.44 -1.64
C ALA A 132 16.23 9.52 -2.65
N MET A 133 17.02 10.59 -2.80
CA MET A 133 16.75 11.65 -3.78
C MET A 133 16.84 11.11 -5.22
N MET A 134 17.85 10.32 -5.55
CA MET A 134 17.98 9.70 -6.88
C MET A 134 16.78 8.80 -7.17
N THR A 135 16.31 8.03 -6.20
CA THR A 135 15.15 7.16 -6.35
C THR A 135 13.88 7.98 -6.60
N ALA A 136 13.64 9.02 -5.81
CA ALA A 136 12.48 9.90 -5.98
C ALA A 136 12.47 10.57 -7.36
N ILE A 137 13.62 11.10 -7.79
CA ILE A 137 13.77 11.73 -9.10
C ILE A 137 13.55 10.71 -10.22
N SER A 138 14.15 9.53 -10.14
CA SER A 138 14.01 8.48 -11.16
C SER A 138 12.55 8.06 -11.34
N VAL A 139 11.81 7.82 -10.24
CA VAL A 139 10.40 7.46 -10.30
C VAL A 139 9.56 8.60 -10.86
N THR A 140 9.88 9.84 -10.50
CA THR A 140 9.19 11.02 -11.04
C THR A 140 9.41 11.15 -12.55
N VAL A 141 10.65 10.99 -13.03
CA VAL A 141 10.96 11.02 -14.46
C VAL A 141 10.22 9.91 -15.21
N ILE A 142 10.19 8.69 -14.69
CA ILE A 142 9.43 7.59 -15.30
C ILE A 142 7.95 7.93 -15.42
N ASN A 143 7.36 8.57 -14.41
CA ASN A 143 5.97 9.00 -14.48
C ASN A 143 5.73 10.13 -15.50
N LEU A 144 6.70 11.03 -15.69
CA LEU A 144 6.62 12.09 -16.70
C LEU A 144 6.68 11.53 -18.15
N LEU A 145 7.25 10.34 -18.36
CA LEU A 145 7.27 9.67 -19.67
C LEU A 145 5.88 9.20 -20.13
N GLY A 146 4.89 9.32 -19.28
CA GLY A 146 3.49 9.08 -19.59
C GLY A 146 2.88 7.84 -18.93
N THR A 147 1.56 7.85 -18.83
CA THR A 147 0.76 6.84 -18.12
C THR A 147 0.95 5.42 -18.63
N ARG A 148 1.21 5.25 -19.93
CA ARG A 148 1.46 3.92 -20.52
C ARG A 148 2.78 3.31 -20.04
N VAL A 149 3.83 4.13 -19.93
CA VAL A 149 5.14 3.68 -19.42
C VAL A 149 5.03 3.35 -17.93
N ALA A 150 4.44 4.26 -17.15
CA ALA A 150 4.21 4.06 -15.74
C ALA A 150 3.39 2.76 -15.47
N ALA A 151 2.32 2.51 -16.22
CA ALA A 151 1.51 1.29 -16.09
C ALA A 151 2.30 0.01 -16.44
N ARG A 152 3.18 0.03 -17.44
CA ARG A 152 4.04 -1.13 -17.76
C ARG A 152 5.06 -1.40 -16.64
N VAL A 153 5.71 -0.35 -16.13
CA VAL A 153 6.63 -0.47 -14.99
C VAL A 153 5.90 -1.01 -13.76
N GLN A 154 4.70 -0.51 -13.49
CA GLN A 154 3.85 -0.97 -12.40
C GLN A 154 3.51 -2.47 -12.55
N SER A 155 3.09 -2.91 -13.74
CA SER A 155 2.74 -4.31 -14.00
C SER A 155 3.96 -5.22 -13.86
N PHE A 156 5.11 -4.82 -14.39
CA PHE A 156 6.36 -5.56 -14.21
C PHE A 156 6.75 -5.68 -12.74
N THR A 157 6.72 -4.57 -12.01
CA THR A 157 7.03 -4.53 -10.59
C THR A 157 6.06 -5.39 -9.77
N LEU A 158 4.77 -5.46 -10.16
CA LEU A 158 3.79 -6.34 -9.51
C LEU A 158 4.20 -7.81 -9.62
N VAL A 159 4.58 -8.27 -10.81
CA VAL A 159 5.05 -9.65 -11.01
C VAL A 159 6.28 -9.95 -10.15
N VAL A 160 7.26 -9.03 -10.14
CA VAL A 160 8.47 -9.16 -9.32
C VAL A 160 8.16 -9.22 -7.82
N LYS A 161 7.17 -8.46 -7.34
CA LYS A 161 6.72 -8.49 -5.93
C LYS A 161 5.99 -9.79 -5.57
N LEU A 162 5.24 -10.37 -6.49
CA LEU A 162 4.49 -11.60 -6.23
C LEU A 162 5.41 -12.83 -6.16
N LEU A 163 6.51 -12.85 -6.88
CA LEU A 163 7.44 -13.98 -6.90
C LEU A 163 7.93 -14.40 -5.51
N PRO A 164 8.50 -13.52 -4.67
CA PRO A 164 8.93 -13.91 -3.33
C PRO A 164 7.77 -14.31 -2.41
N ILE A 165 6.59 -13.69 -2.57
CA ILE A 165 5.41 -14.05 -1.78
C ILE A 165 4.98 -15.50 -2.11
N ILE A 166 4.88 -15.82 -3.39
CA ILE A 166 4.54 -17.17 -3.84
C ILE A 166 5.61 -18.18 -3.38
N ALA A 167 6.89 -17.82 -3.49
CA ALA A 167 7.98 -18.69 -3.05
C ALA A 167 7.90 -18.99 -1.54
N ILE A 168 7.64 -17.98 -0.71
CA ILE A 168 7.47 -18.15 0.75
C ILE A 168 6.27 -19.05 1.06
N VAL A 169 5.15 -18.83 0.38
CA VAL A 169 3.94 -19.65 0.56
C VAL A 169 4.21 -21.12 0.16
N LEU A 170 4.85 -21.35 -0.98
CA LEU A 170 5.19 -22.69 -1.43
C LEU A 170 6.15 -23.38 -0.46
N VAL A 171 7.22 -22.70 -0.06
CA VAL A 171 8.16 -23.26 0.93
C VAL A 171 7.43 -23.59 2.23
N GLY A 172 6.58 -22.69 2.73
CA GLY A 172 5.81 -22.92 3.95
C GLY A 172 4.83 -24.10 3.86
N LEU A 173 4.25 -24.36 2.67
CA LEU A 173 3.35 -25.49 2.46
C LEU A 173 4.08 -26.83 2.33
N PHE A 174 5.28 -26.83 1.74
CA PHE A 174 6.05 -28.05 1.49
C PHE A 174 7.08 -28.38 2.58
N THR A 175 7.36 -27.47 3.49
CA THR A 175 8.26 -27.72 4.62
C THR A 175 7.42 -28.17 5.81
N PRO A 176 7.48 -29.45 6.23
CA PRO A 176 6.81 -29.89 7.45
C PRO A 176 7.48 -29.21 8.63
N GLY A 177 6.90 -28.12 9.11
CA GLY A 177 7.39 -27.45 10.30
C GLY A 177 6.84 -28.11 11.55
N GLU A 178 7.69 -28.44 12.50
CA GLU A 178 7.31 -28.84 13.86
C GLU A 178 6.79 -27.65 14.71
N VAL A 179 6.48 -26.55 14.07
CA VAL A 179 5.94 -25.37 14.75
C VAL A 179 4.45 -25.62 14.98
N THR A 180 4.11 -26.08 16.17
CA THR A 180 2.74 -26.06 16.68
C THR A 180 2.30 -24.61 16.86
N VAL A 181 1.86 -23.98 15.76
CA VAL A 181 1.21 -22.68 15.85
C VAL A 181 -0.14 -22.90 16.50
N SER A 182 -0.25 -22.68 17.78
CA SER A 182 -1.55 -22.65 18.46
C SER A 182 -2.31 -21.42 17.95
N LEU A 183 -3.13 -21.61 16.93
CA LEU A 183 -3.99 -20.58 16.35
C LEU A 183 -5.04 -20.06 17.37
N VAL A 184 -5.25 -20.81 18.45
CA VAL A 184 -6.27 -20.56 19.47
C VAL A 184 -5.68 -19.82 20.70
N ASN A 185 -4.37 -19.75 20.82
CA ASN A 185 -3.76 -19.07 21.97
C ASN A 185 -3.76 -17.54 21.71
N LEU A 186 -4.83 -16.90 22.13
CA LEU A 186 -5.01 -15.44 22.19
C LEU A 186 -4.33 -14.85 23.42
N GLU A 187 -3.54 -15.65 24.16
CA GLU A 187 -2.79 -15.17 25.31
C GLU A 187 -1.65 -14.25 24.87
N ILE A 188 -1.62 -13.09 25.46
CA ILE A 188 -0.58 -12.08 25.24
C ILE A 188 0.66 -12.52 26.01
N GLY A 189 1.72 -12.88 25.30
CA GLY A 189 3.00 -13.14 25.90
C GLY A 189 3.64 -11.84 26.39
N GLY A 190 3.47 -11.50 27.65
CA GLY A 190 4.09 -10.35 28.30
C GLY A 190 3.12 -9.25 28.75
N ASP A 191 3.62 -8.28 29.52
CA ASP A 191 2.87 -7.17 30.15
C ASP A 191 2.26 -6.11 29.20
N LYS A 192 2.10 -6.41 27.93
CA LYS A 192 1.54 -5.48 26.94
C LYS A 192 0.05 -5.73 26.73
N SER A 193 -0.76 -4.67 26.84
CA SER A 193 -2.20 -4.76 26.60
C SER A 193 -2.49 -5.23 25.17
N TRP A 194 -3.51 -6.08 24.99
CA TRP A 194 -3.98 -6.57 23.68
C TRP A 194 -4.30 -5.42 22.69
N LEU A 195 -4.66 -4.25 23.22
CA LEU A 195 -4.86 -3.03 22.43
C LEU A 195 -3.56 -2.55 21.76
N ALA A 196 -2.39 -2.73 22.39
CA ALA A 196 -1.12 -2.33 21.80
C ALA A 196 -0.77 -3.14 20.54
N GLY A 197 -1.19 -4.41 20.48
CA GLY A 197 -1.02 -5.26 19.30
C GLY A 197 -1.93 -4.87 18.14
N LEU A 198 -3.15 -4.39 18.42
CA LEU A 198 -4.10 -3.94 17.40
C LEU A 198 -3.77 -2.54 16.86
N VAL A 199 -3.11 -1.71 17.65
CA VAL A 199 -2.74 -0.33 17.30
C VAL A 199 -1.29 -0.24 16.83
N ALA A 200 -0.64 -1.38 16.56
CA ALA A 200 0.68 -1.36 15.93
C ALA A 200 0.65 -0.47 14.68
N PRO A 201 1.56 0.53 14.57
CA PRO A 201 1.44 1.57 13.55
C PRO A 201 1.39 0.97 12.13
N CYS A 202 0.31 1.29 11.48
CA CYS A 202 0.08 0.99 10.05
C CYS A 202 1.02 1.78 9.15
#